data_f17022ff5d4074aa653393767d5e01cc
#
_entry.id   f17022ff5d4074aa653393767d5e01cc
#
_cell.length_a   1.000
_cell.length_b   1.000
_cell.length_c   1.000
_cell.angle_alpha   90.00
_cell.angle_beta   90.00
_cell.angle_gamma   90.00
#
_symmetry.space_group_name_H-M   'P 1'
#
loop_
_entity.id
_entity.type
_entity.pdbx_description
1 polymer ?
#
loop_
_entity_poly.entity_id
_entity_poly.type
_entity_poly.pdbx_seq_one_letter_code
_entity_poly.pdbx_strand_id
1 'polypeptide(L)'
;MRPDGACGATPLAWANGGLALVVGAEGGIGAALMRKLQGINIGADQVLGLSRRSEPALDLLNESSIAQAAQWVGAQAKASGRPLRLVIDATGFLHGQGWEPEKTWRQLDAAHMAHAFAVNAIGPAFLMKHLLPLLPRDGPSVFATLSAKVGSIGDNRLGGWYSYRAAKAALNQLVHTAAIELQRQRPHALCVALHPGTVDTGLSSRFAKTGLNVQTPDEAAARLLSVVDRLEVPDSGGFFDYQGQALPW
;
A
#
# COMPACT_ATOMS: atom_id res chain seq x y z
N MET A 1 2.45 3.54 -30.88
CA MET A 1 2.92 4.94 -30.73
C MET A 1 1.68 5.80 -30.50
N ARG A 2 1.38 6.19 -29.25
CA ARG A 2 0.34 7.17 -28.92
C ARG A 2 1.01 8.52 -28.75
N PRO A 3 0.44 9.63 -29.24
CA PRO A 3 1.09 10.93 -29.23
C PRO A 3 1.15 11.49 -27.80
N ASP A 4 2.33 12.00 -27.45
CA ASP A 4 2.58 12.82 -26.27
C ASP A 4 1.82 14.14 -26.36
N GLY A 5 1.17 14.51 -25.26
CA GLY A 5 0.75 15.89 -25.05
C GLY A 5 -0.70 16.10 -24.68
N ALA A 6 -1.00 16.02 -23.39
CA ALA A 6 -1.86 16.94 -22.66
C ALA A 6 -1.89 16.49 -21.19
N CYS A 7 -1.44 17.33 -20.29
CA CYS A 7 -1.54 17.16 -18.84
C CYS A 7 -2.99 17.40 -18.39
N GLY A 8 -3.87 16.49 -18.78
CA GLY A 8 -5.21 16.32 -18.23
C GLY A 8 -5.19 15.00 -17.48
N ALA A 9 -5.42 15.02 -16.17
CA ALA A 9 -5.49 13.82 -15.34
C ALA A 9 -6.54 12.87 -15.94
N THR A 10 -6.08 11.83 -16.63
CA THR A 10 -6.95 10.76 -17.12
C THR A 10 -7.58 10.10 -15.89
N PRO A 11 -8.90 9.95 -15.81
CA PRO A 11 -9.53 9.23 -14.70
C PRO A 11 -8.94 7.83 -14.65
N LEU A 12 -8.58 7.37 -13.44
CA LEU A 12 -8.14 6.01 -13.21
C LEU A 12 -9.25 5.06 -13.72
N ALA A 13 -8.96 4.26 -14.74
CA ALA A 13 -9.97 3.52 -15.49
C ALA A 13 -10.82 2.58 -14.60
N TRP A 14 -10.20 2.04 -13.53
CA TRP A 14 -10.87 1.15 -12.59
C TRP A 14 -11.46 1.87 -11.37
N ALA A 15 -11.10 3.12 -11.08
CA ALA A 15 -11.74 3.91 -10.01
C ALA A 15 -13.06 4.57 -10.46
N ASN A 16 -13.37 4.52 -11.76
CA ASN A 16 -14.55 5.18 -12.32
C ASN A 16 -15.85 4.64 -11.70
N GLY A 17 -16.55 5.54 -10.99
CA GLY A 17 -17.80 5.22 -10.31
C GLY A 17 -17.66 4.43 -9.00
N GLY A 18 -16.46 4.20 -8.47
CA GLY A 18 -16.21 3.48 -7.25
C GLY A 18 -15.70 4.35 -6.10
N LEU A 19 -15.54 3.73 -4.92
CA LEU A 19 -14.85 4.29 -3.76
C LEU A 19 -13.38 3.95 -3.80
N ALA A 20 -12.54 4.88 -3.35
CA ALA A 20 -11.14 4.67 -3.03
C ALA A 20 -10.93 4.76 -1.51
N LEU A 21 -10.10 3.88 -0.98
CA LEU A 21 -9.69 3.86 0.42
C LEU A 21 -8.18 3.99 0.53
N VAL A 22 -7.71 4.91 1.36
CA VAL A 22 -6.30 5.01 1.76
C VAL A 22 -6.18 4.68 3.24
N VAL A 23 -5.44 3.64 3.58
CA VAL A 23 -5.05 3.30 4.94
C VAL A 23 -3.69 3.92 5.23
N GLY A 24 -3.53 4.54 6.39
CA GLY A 24 -2.37 5.38 6.69
C GLY A 24 -2.50 6.80 6.08
N ALA A 25 -3.73 7.30 5.95
CA ALA A 25 -4.10 8.54 5.26
C ALA A 25 -3.39 9.81 5.75
N GLU A 26 -2.86 9.81 6.97
CA GLU A 26 -2.15 10.94 7.58
C GLU A 26 -0.62 10.83 7.48
N GLY A 27 -0.11 9.69 6.99
CA GLY A 27 1.32 9.50 6.70
C GLY A 27 1.76 10.30 5.47
N GLY A 28 3.08 10.49 5.28
CA GLY A 28 3.59 11.30 4.17
C GLY A 28 3.03 10.89 2.80
N ILE A 29 3.18 9.61 2.42
CA ILE A 29 2.65 9.09 1.14
C ILE A 29 1.12 9.00 1.19
N GLY A 30 0.53 8.55 2.31
CA GLY A 30 -0.92 8.41 2.45
C GLY A 30 -1.65 9.73 2.28
N ALA A 31 -1.17 10.81 2.90
CA ALA A 31 -1.75 12.15 2.76
C ALA A 31 -1.63 12.67 1.32
N ALA A 32 -0.51 12.39 0.64
CA ALA A 32 -0.33 12.75 -0.75
C ALA A 32 -1.27 11.96 -1.68
N LEU A 33 -1.49 10.66 -1.42
CA LEU A 33 -2.48 9.84 -2.13
C LEU A 33 -3.88 10.39 -1.94
N MET A 34 -4.26 10.77 -0.71
CA MET A 34 -5.56 11.40 -0.44
C MET A 34 -5.77 12.65 -1.29
N ARG A 35 -4.80 13.58 -1.28
CA ARG A 35 -4.89 14.82 -2.09
C ARG A 35 -5.00 14.52 -3.59
N LYS A 36 -4.19 13.58 -4.10
CA LYS A 36 -4.20 13.22 -5.52
C LYS A 36 -5.53 12.59 -5.95
N LEU A 37 -6.05 11.65 -5.17
CA LEU A 37 -7.32 10.99 -5.46
C LEU A 37 -8.51 11.96 -5.39
N GLN A 38 -8.51 12.90 -4.45
CA GLN A 38 -9.51 13.95 -4.35
C GLN A 38 -9.45 14.94 -5.53
N GLY A 39 -8.27 15.21 -6.06
CA GLY A 39 -8.05 16.09 -7.21
C GLY A 39 -8.35 15.45 -8.58
N ILE A 40 -8.33 14.13 -8.67
CA ILE A 40 -8.75 13.38 -9.85
C ILE A 40 -10.27 13.23 -9.73
N ASN A 41 -11.04 13.65 -10.67
CA ASN A 41 -12.51 13.73 -10.78
C ASN A 41 -13.33 12.53 -10.21
N ILE A 42 -12.84 11.89 -9.13
CA ILE A 42 -13.53 10.83 -8.38
C ILE A 42 -14.57 11.46 -7.43
N GLY A 43 -14.46 12.77 -7.15
CA GLY A 43 -15.24 13.49 -6.14
C GLY A 43 -14.64 13.33 -4.73
N ALA A 44 -14.60 14.40 -3.95
CA ALA A 44 -13.99 14.39 -2.60
C ALA A 44 -14.69 13.41 -1.63
N ASP A 45 -15.97 13.17 -1.82
CA ASP A 45 -16.84 12.25 -1.10
C ASP A 45 -16.64 10.75 -1.47
N GLN A 46 -15.80 10.47 -2.47
CA GLN A 46 -15.53 9.12 -2.96
C GLN A 46 -14.19 8.56 -2.46
N VAL A 47 -13.44 9.34 -1.70
CA VAL A 47 -12.14 8.96 -1.14
C VAL A 47 -12.21 8.87 0.36
N LEU A 48 -12.07 7.66 0.88
CA LEU A 48 -12.07 7.37 2.31
C LEU A 48 -10.64 7.33 2.83
N GLY A 49 -10.39 7.91 3.99
CA GLY A 49 -9.09 7.87 4.66
C GLY A 49 -9.21 7.25 6.04
N LEU A 50 -8.33 6.28 6.34
CA LEU A 50 -8.24 5.65 7.65
C LEU A 50 -6.84 5.83 8.24
N SER A 51 -6.78 6.16 9.51
CA SER A 51 -5.56 6.31 10.32
C SER A 51 -5.85 6.01 11.79
N ARG A 52 -4.84 6.10 12.64
CA ARG A 52 -5.03 5.99 14.09
C ARG A 52 -5.83 7.16 14.70
N ARG A 53 -6.01 8.26 13.95
CA ARG A 53 -6.74 9.45 14.38
C ARG A 53 -8.01 9.71 13.56
N SER A 54 -8.32 8.88 12.59
CA SER A 54 -9.59 8.93 11.86
C SER A 54 -10.76 8.44 12.71
N GLU A 55 -11.98 8.67 12.23
CA GLU A 55 -13.18 8.11 12.82
C GLU A 55 -13.93 7.28 11.76
N PRO A 56 -13.96 5.94 11.91
CA PRO A 56 -13.36 5.15 13.01
C PRO A 56 -11.82 5.17 12.96
N ALA A 57 -11.20 5.06 14.13
CA ALA A 57 -9.74 4.89 14.22
C ALA A 57 -9.33 3.51 13.74
N LEU A 58 -8.18 3.41 13.05
CA LEU A 58 -7.62 2.15 12.60
C LEU A 58 -6.23 1.95 13.21
N ASP A 59 -6.11 0.95 14.09
CA ASP A 59 -4.86 0.48 14.67
C ASP A 59 -4.49 -0.89 14.10
N LEU A 60 -3.36 -0.98 13.39
CA LEU A 60 -2.85 -2.22 12.79
C LEU A 60 -2.48 -3.29 13.80
N LEU A 61 -2.23 -2.91 15.06
CA LEU A 61 -1.91 -3.84 16.14
C LEU A 61 -3.16 -4.44 16.81
N ASN A 62 -4.34 -4.00 16.39
CA ASN A 62 -5.61 -4.45 16.95
C ASN A 62 -6.55 -4.90 15.83
N GLU A 63 -6.71 -6.21 15.66
CA GLU A 63 -7.59 -6.77 14.63
C GLU A 63 -9.04 -6.30 14.77
N SER A 64 -9.56 -6.12 15.99
CA SER A 64 -10.92 -5.63 16.20
C SER A 64 -11.11 -4.21 15.65
N SER A 65 -10.09 -3.35 15.78
CA SER A 65 -10.07 -2.01 15.17
C SER A 65 -10.13 -2.10 13.64
N ILE A 66 -9.34 -3.00 13.05
CA ILE A 66 -9.35 -3.22 11.59
C ILE A 66 -10.71 -3.73 11.11
N ALA A 67 -11.32 -4.68 11.84
CA ALA A 67 -12.63 -5.23 11.51
C ALA A 67 -13.72 -4.15 11.57
N GLN A 68 -13.73 -3.30 12.60
CA GLN A 68 -14.67 -2.18 12.73
C GLN A 68 -14.50 -1.16 11.61
N ALA A 69 -13.26 -0.81 11.27
CA ALA A 69 -12.97 0.09 10.17
C ALA A 69 -13.45 -0.49 8.83
N ALA A 70 -13.25 -1.79 8.58
CA ALA A 70 -13.74 -2.46 7.37
C ALA A 70 -15.29 -2.49 7.32
N GLN A 71 -15.97 -2.73 8.43
CA GLN A 71 -17.43 -2.63 8.51
C GLN A 71 -17.92 -1.23 8.15
N TRP A 72 -17.25 -0.19 8.66
CA TRP A 72 -17.56 1.19 8.30
C TRP A 72 -17.37 1.45 6.80
N VAL A 73 -16.25 0.99 6.20
CA VAL A 73 -16.02 1.10 4.74
C VAL A 73 -17.14 0.41 3.96
N GLY A 74 -17.55 -0.78 4.37
CA GLY A 74 -18.68 -1.50 3.76
C GLY A 74 -20.01 -0.74 3.87
N ALA A 75 -20.25 -0.07 5.00
CA ALA A 75 -21.43 0.79 5.19
C ALA A 75 -21.38 2.03 4.26
N GLN A 76 -20.21 2.67 4.10
CA GLN A 76 -20.03 3.79 3.15
C GLN A 76 -20.29 3.34 1.71
N ALA A 77 -19.76 2.18 1.31
CA ALA A 77 -20.00 1.62 -0.02
C ALA A 77 -21.51 1.39 -0.28
N LYS A 78 -22.20 0.81 0.71
CA LYS A 78 -23.64 0.58 0.63
C LYS A 78 -24.46 1.89 0.59
N ALA A 79 -24.12 2.84 1.45
CA ALA A 79 -24.84 4.12 1.55
C ALA A 79 -24.68 4.97 0.28
N SER A 80 -23.50 4.96 -0.32
CA SER A 80 -23.23 5.69 -1.58
C SER A 80 -23.71 4.97 -2.84
N GLY A 81 -24.03 3.67 -2.75
CA GLY A 81 -24.32 2.83 -3.90
C GLY A 81 -23.08 2.57 -4.79
N ARG A 82 -21.86 2.78 -4.28
CA ARG A 82 -20.61 2.71 -5.02
C ARG A 82 -19.75 1.55 -4.52
N PRO A 83 -19.26 0.67 -5.40
CA PRO A 83 -18.36 -0.42 -5.01
C PRO A 83 -16.99 0.11 -4.55
N LEU A 84 -16.36 -0.57 -3.59
CA LEU A 84 -14.97 -0.31 -3.21
C LEU A 84 -14.05 -0.83 -4.32
N ARG A 85 -13.45 0.06 -5.10
CA ARG A 85 -12.62 -0.34 -6.25
C ARG A 85 -11.13 -0.17 -6.03
N LEU A 86 -10.73 0.71 -5.12
CA LEU A 86 -9.34 0.93 -4.78
C LEU A 86 -9.13 0.87 -3.28
N VAL A 87 -8.16 0.09 -2.86
CA VAL A 87 -7.58 0.16 -1.51
C VAL A 87 -6.08 0.36 -1.65
N ILE A 88 -5.53 1.40 -1.02
CA ILE A 88 -4.09 1.57 -0.91
C ILE A 88 -3.72 1.56 0.57
N ASP A 89 -2.98 0.53 0.99
CA ASP A 89 -2.35 0.47 2.29
C ASP A 89 -0.99 1.18 2.23
N ALA A 90 -0.93 2.39 2.77
CA ALA A 90 0.27 3.24 2.84
C ALA A 90 0.90 3.20 4.25
N THR A 91 0.69 2.15 5.00
CA THR A 91 1.23 1.97 6.34
C THR A 91 2.65 1.39 6.32
N GLY A 92 3.38 1.58 7.42
CA GLY A 92 4.69 0.98 7.60
C GLY A 92 5.41 1.52 8.83
N PHE A 93 6.38 0.73 9.28
CA PHE A 93 7.27 1.05 10.39
C PHE A 93 8.70 0.67 10.01
N LEU A 94 9.66 1.59 10.19
CA LEU A 94 11.09 1.36 9.97
C LEU A 94 11.90 1.67 11.22
N HIS A 95 11.55 2.73 11.92
CA HIS A 95 12.22 3.19 13.15
C HIS A 95 11.24 3.94 14.06
N GLY A 96 11.61 4.11 15.31
CA GLY A 96 10.81 4.80 16.34
C GLY A 96 10.69 3.97 17.60
N GLN A 97 10.12 4.56 18.67
CA GLN A 97 9.96 3.88 19.96
C GLN A 97 11.30 3.36 20.55
N GLY A 98 12.41 4.03 20.25
CA GLY A 98 13.75 3.61 20.68
C GLY A 98 14.42 2.59 19.75
N TRP A 99 13.76 2.11 18.71
CA TRP A 99 14.33 1.18 17.74
C TRP A 99 14.85 1.87 16.47
N GLU A 100 16.02 1.44 16.03
CA GLU A 100 16.63 1.83 14.76
C GLU A 100 16.88 0.55 13.90
N PRO A 101 16.87 0.66 12.56
CA PRO A 101 17.13 -0.48 11.70
C PRO A 101 18.51 -1.09 11.97
N GLU A 102 18.57 -2.39 12.15
CA GLU A 102 19.78 -3.13 12.52
C GLU A 102 20.82 -3.06 11.41
N LYS A 103 22.08 -2.76 11.76
CA LYS A 103 23.22 -2.77 10.82
C LYS A 103 23.90 -4.12 10.77
N THR A 104 23.77 -4.94 11.82
CA THR A 104 24.40 -6.27 11.94
C THR A 104 23.49 -7.22 12.70
N TRP A 105 23.66 -8.55 12.51
CA TRP A 105 22.92 -9.58 13.25
C TRP A 105 23.08 -9.48 14.78
N ARG A 106 24.16 -8.85 15.26
CA ARG A 106 24.40 -8.66 16.69
C ARG A 106 23.44 -7.66 17.34
N GLN A 107 22.74 -6.88 16.52
CA GLN A 107 21.73 -5.90 16.96
C GLN A 107 20.30 -6.45 16.88
N LEU A 108 20.14 -7.74 16.56
CA LEU A 108 18.82 -8.35 16.55
C LEU A 108 18.20 -8.29 17.94
N ASP A 109 16.97 -7.79 17.99
CA ASP A 109 16.13 -7.68 19.18
C ASP A 109 14.77 -8.29 18.90
N ALA A 110 14.33 -9.20 19.77
CA ALA A 110 13.10 -9.95 19.58
C ALA A 110 11.85 -9.06 19.62
N ALA A 111 11.82 -8.04 20.48
CA ALA A 111 10.69 -7.12 20.59
C ALA A 111 10.61 -6.19 19.38
N HIS A 112 11.76 -5.65 18.92
CA HIS A 112 11.82 -4.88 17.69
C HIS A 112 11.34 -5.71 16.48
N MET A 113 11.85 -6.93 16.34
CA MET A 113 11.44 -7.83 15.25
C MET A 113 9.95 -8.13 15.30
N ALA A 114 9.39 -8.49 16.47
CA ALA A 114 7.98 -8.74 16.64
C ALA A 114 7.13 -7.51 16.26
N HIS A 115 7.53 -6.30 16.69
CA HIS A 115 6.83 -5.06 16.33
C HIS A 115 6.92 -4.77 14.82
N ALA A 116 8.10 -4.94 14.21
CA ALA A 116 8.28 -4.75 12.77
C ALA A 116 7.39 -5.70 11.96
N PHE A 117 7.29 -6.97 12.36
CA PHE A 117 6.37 -7.93 11.73
C PHE A 117 4.90 -7.57 11.98
N ALA A 118 4.55 -7.17 13.19
CA ALA A 118 3.19 -6.78 13.53
C ALA A 118 2.68 -5.64 12.63
N VAL A 119 3.49 -4.58 12.43
CA VAL A 119 3.09 -3.43 11.64
C VAL A 119 3.26 -3.65 10.14
N ASN A 120 4.36 -4.28 9.67
CA ASN A 120 4.68 -4.35 8.25
C ASN A 120 4.20 -5.61 7.52
N ALA A 121 3.73 -6.64 8.26
CA ALA A 121 3.25 -7.89 7.67
C ALA A 121 1.90 -8.33 8.23
N ILE A 122 1.76 -8.46 9.55
CA ILE A 122 0.54 -8.99 10.19
C ILE A 122 -0.62 -8.00 10.04
N GLY A 123 -0.40 -6.72 10.33
CA GLY A 123 -1.43 -5.69 10.15
C GLY A 123 -1.96 -5.62 8.72
N PRO A 124 -1.10 -5.50 7.69
CA PRO A 124 -1.52 -5.60 6.29
C PRO A 124 -2.23 -6.92 5.94
N ALA A 125 -1.84 -8.06 6.52
CA ALA A 125 -2.56 -9.32 6.32
C ALA A 125 -3.99 -9.25 6.86
N PHE A 126 -4.19 -8.62 8.02
CA PHE A 126 -5.54 -8.39 8.55
C PHE A 126 -6.31 -7.34 7.75
N LEU A 127 -5.66 -6.33 7.17
CA LEU A 127 -6.31 -5.46 6.19
C LEU A 127 -6.81 -6.28 4.98
N MET A 128 -5.99 -7.17 4.43
CA MET A 128 -6.41 -8.08 3.35
C MET A 128 -7.60 -8.95 3.80
N LYS A 129 -7.54 -9.58 4.99
CA LYS A 129 -8.62 -10.41 5.53
C LYS A 129 -9.97 -9.70 5.55
N HIS A 130 -9.99 -8.43 5.96
CA HIS A 130 -11.23 -7.69 6.18
C HIS A 130 -11.67 -6.82 4.98
N LEU A 131 -10.75 -6.39 4.10
CA LEU A 131 -11.06 -5.50 2.98
C LEU A 131 -11.18 -6.21 1.63
N LEU A 132 -10.44 -7.30 1.37
CA LEU A 132 -10.58 -8.06 0.12
C LEU A 132 -12.02 -8.57 -0.10
N PRO A 133 -12.75 -9.04 0.94
CA PRO A 133 -14.14 -9.42 0.78
C PRO A 133 -15.07 -8.27 0.36
N LEU A 134 -14.70 -7.02 0.57
CA LEU A 134 -15.49 -5.84 0.21
C LEU A 134 -15.30 -5.39 -1.25
N LEU A 135 -14.25 -5.89 -1.92
CA LEU A 135 -14.05 -5.61 -3.34
C LEU A 135 -15.20 -6.22 -4.15
N PRO A 136 -15.65 -5.57 -5.24
CA PRO A 136 -16.75 -6.08 -6.06
C PRO A 136 -16.36 -7.40 -6.73
N ARG A 137 -17.37 -8.24 -7.02
CA ARG A 137 -17.20 -9.45 -7.82
C ARG A 137 -17.08 -9.13 -9.32
N ASP A 138 -17.74 -8.04 -9.72
CA ASP A 138 -17.83 -7.65 -11.12
C ASP A 138 -17.00 -6.38 -11.38
N GLY A 139 -16.25 -6.41 -12.46
CA GLY A 139 -15.41 -5.30 -12.90
C GLY A 139 -14.11 -5.15 -12.09
N PRO A 140 -13.23 -4.29 -12.56
CA PRO A 140 -11.88 -4.13 -12.01
C PRO A 140 -11.88 -3.50 -10.61
N SER A 141 -10.98 -3.99 -9.76
CA SER A 141 -10.68 -3.42 -8.45
C SER A 141 -9.25 -3.77 -8.03
N VAL A 142 -8.64 -2.95 -7.18
CA VAL A 142 -7.24 -3.13 -6.77
C VAL A 142 -7.10 -2.97 -5.26
N PHE A 143 -6.43 -3.92 -4.63
CA PHE A 143 -5.81 -3.78 -3.32
C PHE A 143 -4.30 -3.68 -3.51
N ALA A 144 -3.71 -2.54 -3.20
CA ALA A 144 -2.28 -2.30 -3.26
C ALA A 144 -1.75 -2.03 -1.86
N THR A 145 -0.63 -2.66 -1.47
CA THR A 145 0.05 -2.35 -0.20
C THR A 145 1.47 -1.89 -0.46
N LEU A 146 1.93 -0.89 0.32
CA LEU A 146 3.29 -0.41 0.19
C LEU A 146 4.28 -1.38 0.83
N SER A 147 5.03 -2.04 -0.03
CA SER A 147 6.22 -2.81 0.33
C SER A 147 7.48 -1.98 0.12
N ALA A 148 8.63 -2.62 0.10
CA ALA A 148 9.91 -1.97 -0.11
C ALA A 148 10.85 -2.89 -0.91
N LYS A 149 11.65 -2.32 -1.83
CA LYS A 149 12.65 -3.08 -2.59
C LYS A 149 13.58 -3.90 -1.69
N VAL A 150 13.87 -3.39 -0.49
CA VAL A 150 14.67 -4.12 0.50
C VAL A 150 14.00 -5.39 1.04
N GLY A 151 12.70 -5.61 0.81
CA GLY A 151 11.99 -6.86 1.07
C GLY A 151 12.25 -7.95 0.02
N SER A 152 12.87 -7.61 -1.10
CA SER A 152 13.31 -8.60 -2.09
C SER A 152 14.49 -9.41 -1.56
N ILE A 153 14.35 -10.73 -1.49
CA ILE A 153 15.42 -11.65 -1.11
C ILE A 153 16.47 -11.72 -2.24
N GLY A 154 15.99 -11.80 -3.49
CA GLY A 154 16.82 -11.90 -4.68
C GLY A 154 17.66 -10.65 -4.96
N ASP A 155 17.19 -9.45 -4.60
CA ASP A 155 17.90 -8.18 -4.80
C ASP A 155 18.87 -7.84 -3.64
N ASN A 156 18.81 -8.57 -2.51
CA ASN A 156 19.58 -8.22 -1.33
C ASN A 156 21.08 -8.45 -1.51
N ARG A 157 21.84 -7.37 -1.63
CA ARG A 157 23.33 -7.35 -1.70
C ARG A 157 23.95 -6.54 -0.56
N LEU A 158 23.17 -5.75 0.16
CA LEU A 158 23.68 -4.79 1.16
C LEU A 158 23.61 -5.33 2.58
N GLY A 159 22.72 -6.28 2.87
CA GLY A 159 22.46 -6.74 4.24
C GLY A 159 21.88 -5.64 5.14
N GLY A 160 21.94 -5.84 6.46
CA GLY A 160 21.37 -4.93 7.43
C GLY A 160 19.82 -4.89 7.41
N TRP A 161 19.23 -4.10 8.29
CA TRP A 161 17.76 -3.87 8.37
C TRP A 161 16.97 -5.17 8.49
N TYR A 162 17.45 -6.08 9.30
CA TYR A 162 16.95 -7.46 9.36
C TYR A 162 15.45 -7.54 9.58
N SER A 163 14.96 -6.88 10.63
CA SER A 163 13.53 -6.90 10.98
C SER A 163 12.67 -6.32 9.87
N TYR A 164 13.09 -5.21 9.28
CA TYR A 164 12.34 -4.54 8.22
C TYR A 164 12.33 -5.35 6.92
N ARG A 165 13.51 -5.84 6.47
CA ARG A 165 13.61 -6.69 5.28
C ARG A 165 12.77 -7.95 5.41
N ALA A 166 12.92 -8.66 6.53
CA ALA A 166 12.18 -9.89 6.76
C ALA A 166 10.67 -9.66 6.81
N ALA A 167 10.20 -8.59 7.48
CA ALA A 167 8.78 -8.25 7.53
C ALA A 167 8.23 -7.86 6.15
N LYS A 168 9.00 -7.12 5.31
CA LYS A 168 8.56 -6.77 3.95
C LYS A 168 8.62 -7.97 2.98
N ALA A 169 9.54 -8.90 3.17
CA ALA A 169 9.54 -10.18 2.45
C ALA A 169 8.31 -11.03 2.84
N ALA A 170 7.97 -11.08 4.12
CA ALA A 170 6.75 -11.73 4.60
C ALA A 170 5.49 -11.08 4.01
N LEU A 171 5.42 -9.75 3.95
CA LEU A 171 4.33 -9.02 3.31
C LEU A 171 4.19 -9.42 1.83
N ASN A 172 5.30 -9.47 1.08
CA ASN A 172 5.31 -9.88 -0.32
C ASN A 172 4.73 -11.29 -0.49
N GLN A 173 5.12 -12.24 0.36
CA GLN A 173 4.57 -13.60 0.34
C GLN A 173 3.06 -13.60 0.64
N LEU A 174 2.61 -12.82 1.62
CA LEU A 174 1.19 -12.72 1.98
C LEU A 174 0.35 -12.14 0.84
N VAL A 175 0.85 -11.11 0.16
CA VAL A 175 0.21 -10.50 -1.03
C VAL A 175 0.08 -11.53 -2.16
N HIS A 176 1.16 -12.25 -2.46
CA HIS A 176 1.14 -13.27 -3.50
C HIS A 176 0.13 -14.37 -3.21
N THR A 177 0.10 -14.85 -1.96
CA THR A 177 -0.85 -15.88 -1.53
C THR A 177 -2.30 -15.38 -1.59
N ALA A 178 -2.56 -14.17 -1.09
CA ALA A 178 -3.89 -13.56 -1.10
C ALA A 178 -4.41 -13.33 -2.52
N ALA A 179 -3.54 -12.96 -3.46
CA ALA A 179 -3.90 -12.76 -4.86
C ALA A 179 -4.41 -14.06 -5.52
N ILE A 180 -3.77 -15.20 -5.24
CA ILE A 180 -4.19 -16.53 -5.74
C ILE A 180 -5.59 -16.88 -5.23
N GLU A 181 -5.90 -16.63 -3.97
CA GLU A 181 -7.23 -16.84 -3.41
C GLU A 181 -8.27 -15.86 -3.96
N LEU A 182 -7.88 -14.57 -4.04
CA LEU A 182 -8.74 -13.50 -4.52
C LEU A 182 -9.23 -13.78 -5.95
N GLN A 183 -8.35 -14.22 -6.82
CA GLN A 183 -8.65 -14.49 -8.22
C GLN A 183 -9.74 -15.55 -8.40
N ARG A 184 -9.84 -16.53 -7.49
CA ARG A 184 -10.89 -17.57 -7.52
C ARG A 184 -12.28 -17.02 -7.23
N GLN A 185 -12.38 -15.96 -6.45
CA GLN A 185 -13.63 -15.37 -5.99
C GLN A 185 -14.00 -14.07 -6.73
N ARG A 186 -12.98 -13.33 -7.17
CA ARG A 186 -13.06 -12.02 -7.83
C ARG A 186 -12.04 -11.96 -8.97
N PRO A 187 -12.36 -12.55 -10.14
CA PRO A 187 -11.38 -12.73 -11.23
C PRO A 187 -10.85 -11.42 -11.82
N HIS A 188 -11.53 -10.30 -11.57
CA HIS A 188 -11.12 -8.98 -12.05
C HIS A 188 -10.45 -8.11 -10.96
N ALA A 189 -10.28 -8.65 -9.75
CA ALA A 189 -9.63 -7.94 -8.67
C ALA A 189 -8.13 -8.26 -8.61
N LEU A 190 -7.32 -7.26 -8.32
CA LEU A 190 -5.88 -7.38 -8.15
C LEU A 190 -5.49 -7.18 -6.68
N CYS A 191 -4.49 -7.94 -6.23
CA CYS A 191 -3.80 -7.73 -4.97
C CYS A 191 -2.30 -7.64 -5.26
N VAL A 192 -1.66 -6.48 -5.00
CA VAL A 192 -0.27 -6.23 -5.42
C VAL A 192 0.55 -5.55 -4.32
N ALA A 193 1.86 -5.77 -4.34
CA ALA A 193 2.83 -5.07 -3.54
C ALA A 193 3.53 -3.99 -4.37
N LEU A 194 3.67 -2.77 -3.80
CA LEU A 194 4.28 -1.63 -4.49
C LEU A 194 5.47 -1.09 -3.69
N HIS A 195 6.58 -0.85 -4.37
CA HIS A 195 7.71 -0.11 -3.80
C HIS A 195 7.64 1.36 -4.25
N PRO A 196 7.46 2.32 -3.32
CA PRO A 196 7.30 3.74 -3.67
C PRO A 196 8.60 4.45 -4.08
N GLY A 197 9.74 3.77 -4.05
CA GLY A 197 11.06 4.41 -4.14
C GLY A 197 11.52 4.97 -2.79
N THR A 198 12.55 5.81 -2.82
CA THR A 198 12.97 6.59 -1.64
C THR A 198 12.18 7.89 -1.61
N VAL A 199 11.34 8.06 -0.60
CA VAL A 199 10.43 9.21 -0.49
C VAL A 199 10.78 10.02 0.75
N ASP A 200 10.82 11.34 0.63
CA ASP A 200 11.07 12.23 1.78
C ASP A 200 9.86 12.25 2.72
N THR A 201 9.92 11.38 3.73
CA THR A 201 8.88 11.23 4.76
C THR A 201 9.53 11.02 6.11
N GLY A 202 8.76 11.19 7.19
CA GLY A 202 9.23 10.88 8.54
C GLY A 202 9.74 9.44 8.72
N LEU A 203 9.34 8.52 7.83
CA LEU A 203 9.80 7.12 7.86
C LEU A 203 11.22 6.95 7.28
N SER A 204 11.57 7.68 6.23
CA SER A 204 12.74 7.39 5.38
C SER A 204 13.78 8.51 5.30
N SER A 205 13.43 9.75 5.64
CA SER A 205 14.29 10.93 5.48
C SER A 205 15.67 10.77 6.11
N ARG A 206 15.76 10.15 7.29
CA ARG A 206 17.03 9.89 8.00
C ARG A 206 17.96 8.91 7.30
N PHE A 207 17.43 8.11 6.37
CA PHE A 207 18.14 7.04 5.68
C PHE A 207 18.41 7.34 4.20
N ALA A 208 18.01 8.53 3.74
CA ALA A 208 18.32 9.01 2.41
C ALA A 208 19.84 9.24 2.30
N LYS A 209 20.52 8.38 1.54
CA LYS A 209 21.96 8.52 1.26
C LYS A 209 22.18 9.49 0.11
N THR A 210 23.29 10.21 0.15
CA THR A 210 23.78 11.01 -0.98
C THR A 210 23.85 10.12 -2.25
N GLY A 211 23.24 10.59 -3.34
CA GLY A 211 23.18 9.84 -4.61
C GLY A 211 21.91 9.03 -4.85
N LEU A 212 20.99 8.94 -3.88
CA LEU A 212 19.67 8.38 -4.12
C LEU A 212 18.73 9.46 -4.71
N ASN A 213 17.92 9.04 -5.67
CA ASN A 213 16.83 9.88 -6.17
C ASN A 213 15.70 9.89 -5.12
N VAL A 214 15.66 10.95 -4.31
CA VAL A 214 14.66 11.14 -3.26
C VAL A 214 13.46 11.88 -3.86
N GLN A 215 12.30 11.26 -3.81
CA GLN A 215 11.05 11.81 -4.31
C GLN A 215 10.31 12.56 -3.21
N THR A 216 9.56 13.58 -3.58
CA THR A 216 8.52 14.14 -2.70
C THR A 216 7.37 13.14 -2.53
N PRO A 217 6.59 13.22 -1.43
CA PRO A 217 5.38 12.40 -1.28
C PRO A 217 4.38 12.54 -2.43
N ASP A 218 4.23 13.74 -2.99
CA ASP A 218 3.32 14.01 -4.10
C ASP A 218 3.79 13.36 -5.42
N GLU A 219 5.10 13.37 -5.70
CA GLU A 219 5.66 12.64 -6.84
C GLU A 219 5.50 11.14 -6.69
N ALA A 220 5.79 10.60 -5.50
CA ALA A 220 5.61 9.18 -5.21
C ALA A 220 4.13 8.76 -5.36
N ALA A 221 3.20 9.54 -4.82
CA ALA A 221 1.77 9.28 -4.94
C ALA A 221 1.32 9.28 -6.41
N ALA A 222 1.74 10.27 -7.21
CA ALA A 222 1.41 10.34 -8.62
C ALA A 222 1.92 9.12 -9.40
N ARG A 223 3.18 8.69 -9.15
CA ARG A 223 3.78 7.53 -9.79
C ARG A 223 3.10 6.23 -9.39
N LEU A 224 2.82 6.04 -8.09
CA LEU A 224 2.09 4.87 -7.59
C LEU A 224 0.70 4.74 -8.23
N LEU A 225 -0.06 5.83 -8.30
CA LEU A 225 -1.36 5.84 -8.97
C LEU A 225 -1.24 5.54 -10.47
N SER A 226 -0.21 6.07 -11.14
CA SER A 226 0.06 5.74 -12.55
C SER A 226 0.45 4.27 -12.75
N VAL A 227 1.16 3.64 -11.80
CA VAL A 227 1.44 2.19 -11.85
C VAL A 227 0.15 1.43 -11.72
N VAL A 228 -0.62 1.71 -10.68
CA VAL A 228 -1.91 1.04 -10.40
C VAL A 228 -2.87 1.13 -11.60
N ASP A 229 -2.91 2.28 -12.30
CA ASP A 229 -3.78 2.48 -13.47
C ASP A 229 -3.41 1.59 -14.68
N ARG A 230 -2.17 1.13 -14.74
CA ARG A 230 -1.67 0.30 -15.84
C ARG A 230 -1.67 -1.19 -15.55
N LEU A 231 -1.95 -1.58 -14.29
CA LEU A 231 -1.98 -2.99 -13.90
C LEU A 231 -3.14 -3.71 -14.56
N GLU A 232 -2.89 -4.94 -14.97
CA GLU A 232 -3.86 -5.84 -15.55
C GLU A 232 -4.04 -7.10 -14.69
N VAL A 233 -5.08 -7.87 -14.90
CA VAL A 233 -5.38 -9.08 -14.11
C VAL A 233 -4.20 -10.04 -13.96
N PRO A 234 -3.36 -10.29 -14.98
CA PRO A 234 -2.16 -11.13 -14.84
C PRO A 234 -1.10 -10.59 -13.87
N ASP A 235 -1.14 -9.28 -13.54
CA ASP A 235 -0.21 -8.66 -12.61
C ASP A 235 -0.56 -8.92 -11.14
N SER A 236 -1.74 -9.50 -10.87
CA SER A 236 -2.18 -9.81 -9.51
C SER A 236 -1.21 -10.80 -8.83
N GLY A 237 -0.83 -10.48 -7.62
CA GLY A 237 0.20 -11.21 -6.86
C GLY A 237 1.62 -10.72 -7.16
N GLY A 238 1.79 -9.70 -8.01
CA GLY A 238 3.10 -9.15 -8.37
C GLY A 238 3.64 -8.13 -7.35
N PHE A 239 4.94 -7.86 -7.49
CA PHE A 239 5.65 -6.83 -6.74
C PHE A 239 6.30 -5.86 -7.72
N PHE A 240 5.91 -4.58 -7.67
CA PHE A 240 6.31 -3.57 -8.66
C PHE A 240 6.95 -2.36 -7.98
N ASP A 241 7.87 -1.71 -8.69
CA ASP A 241 8.40 -0.42 -8.26
C ASP A 241 7.51 0.75 -8.75
N TYR A 242 7.88 1.97 -8.34
CA TYR A 242 7.18 3.21 -8.70
C TYR A 242 7.25 3.57 -10.20
N GLN A 243 7.99 2.83 -11.00
CA GLN A 243 8.03 2.94 -12.47
C GLN A 243 7.16 1.87 -13.14
N GLY A 244 6.65 0.90 -12.38
CA GLY A 244 5.87 -0.24 -12.85
C GLY A 244 6.73 -1.40 -13.32
N GLN A 245 8.01 -1.42 -12.95
CA GLN A 245 8.89 -2.55 -13.23
C GLN A 245 8.67 -3.64 -12.18
N ALA A 246 8.51 -4.88 -12.62
CA ALA A 246 8.44 -6.03 -11.73
C ALA A 246 9.76 -6.20 -10.98
N LEU A 247 9.67 -6.35 -9.67
CA LEU A 247 10.81 -6.61 -8.79
C LEU A 247 10.90 -8.11 -8.48
N PRO A 248 12.11 -8.65 -8.33
CA PRO A 248 12.28 -10.02 -7.87
C PRO A 248 11.85 -10.16 -6.40
N TRP A 249 11.40 -11.38 -6.06
CA TRP A 249 11.06 -11.73 -4.67
C TRP A 249 12.27 -11.82 -3.74
#